data_0815303ec38929739805fe6a4d783b1e
#
_entry.id   0815303ec38929739805fe6a4d783b1e
#
_cell.length_a   1.000
_cell.length_b   1.000
_cell.length_c   1.000
_cell.angle_alpha   90.00
_cell.angle_beta   90.00
_cell.angle_gamma   90.00
#
_symmetry.space_group_name_H-M   'P 1'
#
loop_
_entity.id
_entity.type
_entity.pdbx_description
1 polymer ?
#
loop_
_entity_poly.entity_id
_entity_poly.type
_entity_poly.pdbx_seq_one_letter_code
_entity_poly.pdbx_strand_id
1 'polypeptide(L)'
;MIYVLHMTKLELVDFGTELSGDTYVRTCKLVIEDEVNIKLEGLEVDVRRKLASALKFEVPYARYMPQYKLGRWDGKVAFFGIGGTGYVNHLDVVQEVLAKNNVKIVDIDDRRHPIDLKFTHVTERYWADQGVCWPEGHPVAGTEIILRDYQVEAIN
;
A
#
# COMPACT_ATOMS: atom_id res chain seq x y z
N MET A 1 14.98 -3.23 7.17
CA MET A 1 14.07 -4.19 7.81
C MET A 1 12.77 -4.13 7.03
N ILE A 2 12.57 -5.09 6.12
CA ILE A 2 11.44 -5.11 5.18
C ILE A 2 10.28 -5.74 5.95
N TYR A 3 9.25 -4.96 6.24
CA TYR A 3 8.00 -5.50 6.76
C TYR A 3 7.28 -6.21 5.63
N VAL A 4 7.32 -7.54 5.65
CA VAL A 4 6.39 -8.38 4.88
C VAL A 4 5.01 -8.17 5.51
N LEU A 5 4.17 -7.37 4.84
CA LEU A 5 2.76 -7.25 5.18
C LEU A 5 2.09 -8.60 4.93
N HIS A 6 1.95 -9.40 5.98
CA HIS A 6 1.06 -10.54 5.97
C HIS A 6 -0.35 -10.02 5.69
N MET A 7 -0.92 -10.42 4.56
CA MET A 7 -2.28 -10.08 4.12
C MET A 7 -3.33 -10.86 4.94
N THR A 8 -3.35 -10.64 6.24
CA THR A 8 -4.41 -11.15 7.10
C THR A 8 -5.05 -9.97 7.81
N LYS A 9 -6.30 -9.68 7.36
CA LYS A 9 -7.30 -8.88 8.08
C LYS A 9 -6.71 -7.73 8.91
N LEU A 10 -6.82 -6.51 8.38
CA LEU A 10 -6.59 -5.29 9.16
C LEU A 10 -7.49 -5.34 10.39
N GLU A 11 -6.99 -5.86 11.50
CA GLU A 11 -7.66 -5.71 12.78
C GLU A 11 -7.59 -4.23 13.15
N LEU A 12 -8.75 -3.64 13.45
CA LEU A 12 -8.85 -2.34 14.08
C LEU A 12 -8.06 -2.41 15.38
N VAL A 13 -6.82 -1.94 15.37
CA VAL A 13 -6.05 -1.79 16.60
C VAL A 13 -6.75 -0.70 17.41
N ASP A 14 -7.47 -1.15 18.42
CA ASP A 14 -8.08 -0.27 19.40
C ASP A 14 -6.95 0.36 20.23
N PHE A 15 -6.47 1.51 19.79
CA PHE A 15 -5.59 2.32 20.62
C PHE A 15 -6.44 2.88 21.78
N GLY A 16 -6.60 2.06 22.82
CA GLY A 16 -7.25 2.41 24.06
C GLY A 16 -6.59 3.62 24.72
N THR A 17 -7.01 4.79 24.35
CA THR A 17 -6.93 5.97 25.20
C THR A 17 -8.34 6.26 25.65
N GLU A 18 -8.69 5.82 26.84
CA GLU A 18 -9.80 6.36 27.60
C GLU A 18 -9.52 7.85 27.84
N LEU A 19 -10.04 8.68 26.95
CA LEU A 19 -10.11 10.11 27.17
C LEU A 19 -11.38 10.40 27.95
N SER A 20 -11.23 10.67 29.24
CA SER A 20 -12.29 11.21 30.09
C SER A 20 -12.66 12.63 29.61
N GLY A 21 -13.91 12.82 29.25
CA GLY A 21 -14.50 14.13 28.92
C GLY A 21 -15.05 14.16 27.49
N ASP A 22 -16.24 14.75 27.31
CA ASP A 22 -17.01 14.91 26.08
C ASP A 22 -16.18 15.50 24.91
N THR A 23 -15.28 14.72 24.37
CA THR A 23 -14.54 15.08 23.15
C THR A 23 -15.30 14.46 21.98
N TYR A 24 -15.91 15.28 21.14
CA TYR A 24 -16.54 14.86 19.90
C TYR A 24 -15.51 14.08 19.07
N VAL A 25 -15.65 12.78 19.02
CA VAL A 25 -14.81 11.92 18.17
C VAL A 25 -15.34 12.04 16.76
N ARG A 26 -14.59 12.70 15.90
CA ARG A 26 -14.86 12.74 14.45
C ARG A 26 -14.69 11.34 13.89
N THR A 27 -15.49 10.97 12.93
CA THR A 27 -15.45 9.63 12.32
C THR A 27 -15.22 9.72 10.82
N CYS A 28 -14.55 8.73 10.27
CA CYS A 28 -14.39 8.58 8.82
C CYS A 28 -14.47 7.10 8.42
N LYS A 29 -14.72 6.87 7.14
CA LYS A 29 -14.67 5.55 6.50
C LYS A 29 -13.41 5.43 5.67
N LEU A 30 -12.69 4.31 5.79
CA LEU A 30 -11.57 3.96 4.94
C LEU A 30 -12.06 3.04 3.83
N VAL A 31 -11.88 3.45 2.59
CA VAL A 31 -12.11 2.61 1.41
C VAL A 31 -10.75 2.24 0.82
N ILE A 32 -10.46 0.96 0.70
CA ILE A 32 -9.29 0.44 -0.01
C ILE A 32 -9.79 0.08 -1.41
N GLU A 33 -9.48 0.94 -2.39
CA GLU A 33 -10.01 0.80 -3.75
C GLU A 33 -9.30 -0.32 -4.53
N ASP A 34 -8.00 -0.44 -4.32
CA ASP A 34 -7.12 -1.46 -4.91
C ASP A 34 -5.85 -1.64 -4.04
N GLU A 35 -4.85 -2.38 -4.53
CA GLU A 35 -3.58 -2.67 -3.85
C GLU A 35 -2.72 -1.42 -3.60
N VAL A 36 -3.03 -0.32 -4.26
CA VAL A 36 -2.24 0.93 -4.22
C VAL A 36 -3.03 2.08 -3.60
N ASN A 37 -4.31 2.19 -3.92
CA ASN A 37 -5.11 3.38 -3.66
C ASN A 37 -6.07 3.21 -2.48
N ILE A 38 -6.14 4.25 -1.68
CA ILE A 38 -7.13 4.39 -0.59
C ILE A 38 -7.92 5.68 -0.74
N LYS A 39 -9.11 5.70 -0.17
CA LYS A 39 -9.94 6.88 -0.04
C LYS A 39 -10.51 6.98 1.36
N LEU A 40 -10.43 8.17 1.96
CA LEU A 40 -11.06 8.49 3.24
C LEU A 40 -12.34 9.26 2.97
N GLU A 41 -13.47 8.67 3.31
CA GLU A 41 -14.80 9.29 3.17
C GLU A 41 -15.30 9.83 4.51
N GLY A 42 -16.10 10.90 4.47
CA GLY A 42 -16.62 11.57 5.67
C GLY A 42 -15.60 12.43 6.41
N LEU A 43 -14.38 12.59 5.89
CA LEU A 43 -13.33 13.38 6.51
C LEU A 43 -13.52 14.88 6.26
N GLU A 44 -13.39 15.68 7.31
CA GLU A 44 -13.48 17.14 7.23
C GLU A 44 -12.31 17.76 6.43
N VAL A 45 -12.55 18.91 5.82
CA VAL A 45 -11.57 19.58 4.93
C VAL A 45 -10.30 19.99 5.66
N ASP A 46 -10.39 20.40 6.93
CA ASP A 46 -9.25 20.78 7.75
C ASP A 46 -8.29 19.59 7.98
N VAL A 47 -8.83 18.41 8.28
CA VAL A 47 -8.03 17.19 8.46
C VAL A 47 -7.44 16.72 7.13
N ARG A 48 -8.20 16.81 6.03
CA ARG A 48 -7.67 16.49 4.68
C ARG A 48 -6.50 17.40 4.31
N ARG A 49 -6.56 18.68 4.64
CA ARG A 49 -5.43 19.62 4.41
C ARG A 49 -4.21 19.26 5.26
N LYS A 50 -4.41 18.84 6.52
CA LYS A 50 -3.31 18.38 7.38
C LYS A 50 -2.66 17.09 6.84
N LEU A 51 -3.46 16.13 6.37
CA LEU A 51 -2.98 14.93 5.70
C LEU A 51 -2.19 15.26 4.43
N ALA A 52 -2.74 16.12 3.56
CA ALA A 52 -2.06 16.55 2.36
C ALA A 52 -0.74 17.29 2.66
N SER A 53 -0.66 18.01 3.78
CA SER A 53 0.57 18.67 4.23
C SER A 53 1.58 17.69 4.82
N ALA A 54 1.12 16.72 5.61
CA ALA A 54 1.99 15.70 6.22
C ALA A 54 2.60 14.75 5.19
N LEU A 55 1.86 14.47 4.11
CA LEU A 55 2.28 13.59 3.01
C LEU A 55 2.76 14.40 1.79
N LYS A 56 3.36 15.56 2.01
CA LYS A 56 3.94 16.40 0.97
C LYS A 56 5.45 16.41 1.07
N PHE A 57 6.14 15.93 0.04
CA PHE A 57 7.58 15.76 0.00
C PHE A 57 8.23 16.69 -1.01
N GLU A 58 9.40 17.22 -0.64
CA GLU A 58 10.21 18.04 -1.54
C GLU A 58 10.97 17.18 -2.54
N VAL A 59 10.97 17.61 -3.79
CA VAL A 59 11.78 16.98 -4.84
C VAL A 59 13.17 17.64 -4.83
N PRO A 60 14.25 16.89 -4.50
CA PRO A 60 15.58 17.49 -4.27
C PRO A 60 16.14 18.30 -5.43
N TYR A 61 15.77 17.94 -6.67
CA TYR A 61 16.22 18.61 -7.89
C TYR A 61 15.15 19.53 -8.52
N ALA A 62 14.06 19.83 -7.81
CA ALA A 62 12.97 20.68 -8.28
C ALA A 62 13.46 22.04 -8.82
N ARG A 63 14.45 22.65 -8.14
CA ARG A 63 15.05 23.95 -8.52
C ARG A 63 15.63 24.00 -9.94
N TYR A 64 15.95 22.85 -10.52
CA TYR A 64 16.47 22.75 -11.88
C TYR A 64 15.36 22.58 -12.93
N MET A 65 14.15 22.27 -12.50
CA MET A 65 13.02 22.03 -13.40
C MET A 65 12.41 23.34 -13.92
N PRO A 66 12.06 23.41 -15.21
CA PRO A 66 11.45 24.62 -15.79
C PRO A 66 10.18 25.07 -15.08
N GLN A 67 9.33 24.14 -14.65
CA GLN A 67 8.07 24.44 -13.97
C GLN A 67 8.29 25.14 -12.62
N TYR A 68 9.33 24.74 -11.88
CA TYR A 68 9.72 25.40 -10.63
C TYR A 68 10.27 26.81 -10.90
N LYS A 69 11.17 26.95 -11.88
CA LYS A 69 11.76 28.24 -12.27
C LYS A 69 10.71 29.24 -12.75
N LEU A 70 9.65 28.78 -13.38
CA LEU A 70 8.53 29.61 -13.86
C LEU A 70 7.48 29.87 -12.77
N GLY A 71 7.68 29.40 -11.53
CA GLY A 71 6.73 29.55 -10.43
C GLY A 71 5.41 28.79 -10.60
N ARG A 72 5.33 27.84 -11.54
CA ARG A 72 4.14 27.04 -11.82
C ARG A 72 4.00 25.83 -10.91
N TRP A 73 5.05 25.48 -10.18
CA TRP A 73 5.10 24.35 -9.27
C TRP A 73 5.98 24.71 -8.07
N ASP A 74 5.57 24.28 -6.87
CA ASP A 74 6.27 24.57 -5.61
C ASP A 74 7.43 23.60 -5.30
N GLY A 75 7.75 22.69 -6.20
CA GLY A 75 8.82 21.71 -6.02
C GLY A 75 8.46 20.54 -5.11
N LYS A 76 7.19 20.39 -4.78
CA LYS A 76 6.71 19.32 -3.88
C LYS A 76 5.75 18.38 -4.58
N VAL A 77 5.74 17.12 -4.14
CA VAL A 77 4.80 16.09 -4.57
C VAL A 77 3.94 15.73 -3.36
N ALA A 78 2.63 15.75 -3.55
CA ALA A 78 1.67 15.33 -2.53
C ALA A 78 1.20 13.90 -2.80
N PHE A 79 1.33 13.03 -1.78
CA PHE A 79 0.85 11.64 -1.82
C PHE A 79 -0.54 11.48 -1.20
N PHE A 80 -1.15 12.57 -0.77
CA PHE A 80 -2.54 12.61 -0.33
C PHE A 80 -3.24 13.81 -0.96
N GLY A 81 -4.37 13.54 -1.60
CA GLY A 81 -5.20 14.55 -2.26
C GLY A 81 -6.21 15.20 -1.31
N ILE A 82 -6.56 16.48 -1.55
CA ILE A 82 -7.62 17.19 -0.80
C ILE A 82 -8.98 16.51 -0.98
N GLY A 83 -9.16 15.72 -2.05
CA GLY A 83 -10.34 14.86 -2.26
C GLY A 83 -10.48 13.70 -1.28
N GLY A 84 -9.45 13.42 -0.47
CA GLY A 84 -9.43 12.30 0.48
C GLY A 84 -8.78 11.03 -0.08
N THR A 85 -8.16 11.11 -1.27
CA THR A 85 -7.46 9.98 -1.89
C THR A 85 -6.00 9.95 -1.49
N GLY A 86 -5.46 8.76 -1.29
CA GLY A 86 -4.06 8.53 -0.92
C GLY A 86 -3.59 7.14 -1.34
N TYR A 87 -2.48 6.69 -0.76
CA TYR A 87 -1.87 5.40 -1.08
C TYR A 87 -1.82 4.51 0.16
N VAL A 88 -2.04 3.20 -0.03
CA VAL A 88 -2.01 2.18 1.02
C VAL A 88 -0.67 2.21 1.79
N ASN A 89 0.44 2.43 1.10
CA ASN A 89 1.78 2.45 1.69
C ASN A 89 2.02 3.59 2.70
N HIS A 90 1.13 4.57 2.77
CA HIS A 90 1.20 5.69 3.71
C HIS A 90 0.13 5.61 4.79
N LEU A 91 -0.49 4.44 4.96
CA LEU A 91 -1.60 4.26 5.90
C LEU A 91 -1.18 4.47 7.36
N ASP A 92 0.06 4.16 7.71
CA ASP A 92 0.69 4.42 9.01
C ASP A 92 0.69 5.92 9.35
N VAL A 93 1.20 6.75 8.42
CA VAL A 93 1.20 8.22 8.58
C VAL A 93 -0.22 8.78 8.59
N VAL A 94 -1.11 8.23 7.77
CA VAL A 94 -2.52 8.62 7.75
C VAL A 94 -3.16 8.36 9.12
N GLN A 95 -2.97 7.16 9.70
CA GLN A 95 -3.50 6.82 11.02
C GLN A 95 -2.95 7.73 12.12
N GLU A 96 -1.64 8.03 12.09
CA GLU A 96 -1.01 8.94 13.05
C GLU A 96 -1.64 10.34 13.00
N VAL A 97 -1.85 10.90 11.81
CA VAL A 97 -2.47 12.21 11.64
C VAL A 97 -3.94 12.19 12.06
N LEU A 98 -4.69 11.13 11.76
CA LEU A 98 -6.06 10.96 12.20
C LEU A 98 -6.16 10.92 13.74
N ALA A 99 -5.30 10.13 14.39
CA ALA A 99 -5.24 10.04 15.85
C ALA A 99 -4.94 11.39 16.50
N LYS A 100 -3.97 12.15 15.98
CA LYS A 100 -3.64 13.51 16.45
C LYS A 100 -4.79 14.52 16.30
N ASN A 101 -5.76 14.24 15.45
CA ASN A 101 -6.92 15.09 15.21
C ASN A 101 -8.23 14.53 15.78
N ASN A 102 -8.16 13.52 16.65
CA ASN A 102 -9.31 12.84 17.25
C ASN A 102 -10.31 12.30 16.21
N VAL A 103 -9.81 11.76 15.12
CA VAL A 103 -10.61 11.11 14.08
C VAL A 103 -10.48 9.60 14.20
N LYS A 104 -11.60 8.89 14.28
CA LYS A 104 -11.63 7.42 14.33
C LYS A 104 -12.14 6.86 13.00
N ILE A 105 -11.48 5.83 12.49
CA ILE A 105 -11.98 5.03 11.36
C ILE A 105 -13.04 4.08 11.94
N VAL A 106 -14.29 4.21 11.50
CA VAL A 106 -15.42 3.41 11.99
C VAL A 106 -15.82 2.29 11.05
N ASP A 107 -15.42 2.38 9.80
CA ASP A 107 -15.75 1.40 8.77
C ASP A 107 -14.59 1.24 7.79
N ILE A 108 -14.32 0.01 7.35
CA ILE A 108 -13.30 -0.32 6.36
C ILE A 108 -13.97 -1.11 5.23
N ASP A 109 -13.99 -0.52 4.05
CA ASP A 109 -14.49 -1.14 2.81
C ASP A 109 -13.28 -1.58 1.96
N ASP A 110 -12.90 -2.84 2.07
CA ASP A 110 -11.79 -3.42 1.30
C ASP A 110 -12.33 -4.04 0.01
N ARG A 111 -12.04 -3.39 -1.12
CA ARG A 111 -12.47 -3.78 -2.46
C ARG A 111 -11.42 -4.57 -3.23
N ARG A 112 -10.29 -4.86 -2.62
CA ARG A 112 -9.25 -5.66 -3.26
C ARG A 112 -9.76 -7.07 -3.53
N HIS A 113 -9.36 -7.61 -4.67
CA HIS A 113 -9.64 -9.01 -4.96
C HIS A 113 -8.73 -9.91 -4.10
N PRO A 114 -9.29 -10.79 -3.27
CA PRO A 114 -8.48 -11.77 -2.56
C PRO A 114 -7.82 -12.68 -3.60
N ILE A 115 -6.51 -12.52 -3.77
CA ILE A 115 -5.71 -13.44 -4.57
C ILE A 115 -5.40 -14.60 -3.64
N ASP A 116 -6.12 -15.72 -3.80
CA ASP A 116 -5.80 -16.96 -3.10
C ASP A 116 -4.59 -17.60 -3.81
N LEU A 117 -3.42 -17.07 -3.51
CA LEU A 117 -2.17 -17.67 -3.96
C LEU A 117 -1.94 -18.92 -3.10
N LYS A 118 -2.58 -20.04 -3.49
CA LYS A 118 -2.25 -21.36 -2.95
C LYS A 118 -0.88 -21.77 -3.48
N PHE A 119 0.15 -21.20 -2.93
CA PHE A 119 1.49 -21.73 -3.15
C PHE A 119 1.60 -23.06 -2.40
N THR A 120 1.56 -24.15 -3.16
CA THR A 120 2.12 -25.41 -2.69
C THR A 120 3.62 -25.28 -2.63
N HIS A 121 4.24 -25.90 -1.64
CA HIS A 121 5.69 -25.94 -1.51
C HIS A 121 6.33 -26.35 -2.83
N VAL A 122 7.20 -25.53 -3.39
CA VAL A 122 7.83 -25.73 -4.70
C VAL A 122 9.09 -26.55 -4.49
N THR A 123 9.23 -27.63 -5.25
CA THR A 123 10.45 -28.45 -5.31
C THR A 123 11.24 -28.15 -6.58
N GLU A 124 12.47 -28.63 -6.67
CA GLU A 124 13.30 -28.50 -7.89
C GLU A 124 12.58 -29.04 -9.12
N ARG A 125 11.80 -30.10 -8.99
CA ARG A 125 11.06 -30.78 -10.07
C ARG A 125 9.63 -30.30 -10.26
N TYR A 126 9.22 -29.25 -9.58
CA TYR A 126 7.84 -28.76 -9.58
C TYR A 126 7.21 -28.68 -10.98
N TRP A 127 7.94 -28.12 -11.95
CA TRP A 127 7.46 -28.00 -13.33
C TRP A 127 7.57 -29.33 -14.10
N ALA A 128 8.64 -30.10 -13.88
CA ALA A 128 8.81 -31.39 -14.51
C ALA A 128 7.71 -32.38 -14.10
N ASP A 129 7.35 -32.38 -12.84
CA ASP A 129 6.27 -33.24 -12.29
C ASP A 129 4.87 -32.87 -12.85
N GLN A 130 4.72 -31.64 -13.36
CA GLN A 130 3.52 -31.19 -14.06
C GLN A 130 3.59 -31.41 -15.57
N GLY A 131 4.67 -32.01 -16.08
CA GLY A 131 4.88 -32.25 -17.51
C GLY A 131 5.21 -30.98 -18.30
N VAL A 132 5.64 -29.91 -17.64
CA VAL A 132 6.03 -28.66 -18.32
C VAL A 132 7.48 -28.76 -18.78
N CYS A 133 7.68 -28.58 -20.09
CA CYS A 133 8.99 -28.57 -20.75
C CYS A 133 9.31 -27.18 -21.30
N TRP A 134 10.59 -26.97 -21.62
CA TRP A 134 11.04 -25.76 -22.30
C TRP A 134 10.32 -25.59 -23.64
N PRO A 135 9.77 -24.39 -23.94
CA PRO A 135 9.01 -24.16 -25.18
C PRO A 135 9.86 -24.21 -26.43
N GLU A 136 9.20 -24.41 -27.58
CA GLU A 136 9.84 -24.32 -28.90
C GLU A 136 10.51 -22.95 -29.07
N GLY A 137 11.74 -22.98 -29.60
CA GLY A 137 12.59 -21.78 -29.74
C GLY A 137 13.59 -21.56 -28.61
N HIS A 138 13.50 -22.29 -27.50
CA HIS A 138 14.53 -22.28 -26.47
C HIS A 138 15.68 -23.24 -26.84
N PRO A 139 16.98 -22.93 -26.53
CA PRO A 139 18.12 -23.79 -26.85
C PRO A 139 17.99 -25.24 -26.36
N VAL A 140 17.21 -25.47 -25.29
CA VAL A 140 16.97 -26.80 -24.71
C VAL A 140 15.48 -27.17 -24.81
N ALA A 141 14.81 -26.76 -25.90
CA ALA A 141 13.41 -27.06 -26.14
C ALA A 141 13.09 -28.56 -25.95
N GLY A 142 11.93 -28.84 -25.34
CA GLY A 142 11.45 -30.19 -25.08
C GLY A 142 12.12 -30.92 -23.90
N THR A 143 13.12 -30.33 -23.24
CA THR A 143 13.64 -30.87 -21.97
C THR A 143 12.83 -30.39 -20.77
N GLU A 144 12.87 -31.19 -19.68
CA GLU A 144 12.20 -30.83 -18.43
C GLU A 144 12.76 -29.52 -17.84
N ILE A 145 11.88 -28.73 -17.25
CA ILE A 145 12.28 -27.53 -16.50
C ILE A 145 12.58 -27.97 -15.06
N ILE A 146 13.87 -27.89 -14.69
CA ILE A 146 14.32 -28.17 -13.31
C ILE A 146 14.79 -26.84 -12.71
N LEU A 147 14.22 -26.50 -11.56
CA LEU A 147 14.62 -25.31 -10.80
C LEU A 147 15.94 -25.56 -10.08
N ARG A 148 16.74 -24.53 -9.94
CA ARG A 148 17.94 -24.57 -9.12
C ARG A 148 17.57 -24.37 -7.65
N ASP A 149 18.38 -24.87 -6.74
CA ASP A 149 18.22 -24.76 -5.29
C ASP A 149 17.90 -23.34 -4.82
N TYR A 150 18.66 -22.35 -5.24
CA TYR A 150 18.44 -20.95 -4.90
C TYR A 150 17.10 -20.37 -5.44
N GLN A 151 16.57 -20.93 -6.56
CA GLN A 151 15.26 -20.53 -7.08
C GLN A 151 14.15 -21.11 -6.22
N VAL A 152 14.30 -22.35 -5.77
CA VAL A 152 13.38 -23.00 -4.84
C VAL A 152 13.35 -22.25 -3.51
N GLU A 153 14.51 -21.88 -2.98
CA GLU A 153 14.63 -21.12 -1.73
C GLU A 153 13.99 -19.73 -1.84
N ALA A 154 14.12 -19.07 -3.00
CA ALA A 154 13.53 -17.75 -3.22
C ALA A 154 12.00 -17.75 -3.37
N ILE A 155 11.41 -18.91 -3.76
CA ILE A 155 9.96 -19.04 -3.96
C ILE A 155 9.26 -19.46 -2.67
N ASN A 156 9.87 -20.32 -1.85
CA ASN A 156 9.31 -20.86 -0.60
C ASN A 156 9.57 -19.96 0.61
#